data_3f5438992d8152a9828019e836069ff8
#
_entry.id   3f5438992d8152a9828019e836069ff8
#
_cell.length_a   1.000
_cell.length_b   1.000
_cell.length_c   1.000
_cell.angle_alpha   90.00
_cell.angle_beta   90.00
_cell.angle_gamma   90.00
#
_symmetry.space_group_name_H-M   'P 1'
#
loop_
_entity.id
_entity.type
_entity.pdbx_description
1 polymer ?
#
loop_
_entity_poly.entity_id
_entity_poly.type
_entity_poly.pdbx_seq_one_letter_code
_entity_poly.pdbx_strand_id
1 'polypeptide(L)'
;MRFMMLMIPLGYEMAPPKIDLDPERVAAMMKYNEALQEAGVLITLDGLHPPSAGARVSFPGGKPVVTDGPFTESKEVLGGYWMIDVASREEAIAWAKKCPASENEIIEIRQVQEMSDFSEEVQKAAAGFAELQQGSARR
;
A
#
# COMPACT_ATOMS: atom_id res chain seq x y z
N MET A 1 -8.98 -12.96 5.77
CA MET A 1 -7.88 -12.82 4.78
C MET A 1 -7.49 -11.36 4.68
N ARG A 2 -6.20 -11.08 4.76
CA ARG A 2 -5.71 -9.72 4.65
C ARG A 2 -5.35 -9.39 3.21
N PHE A 3 -5.75 -8.22 2.78
CA PHE A 3 -5.43 -7.68 1.45
C PHE A 3 -4.87 -6.29 1.58
N MET A 4 -3.95 -5.95 0.70
CA MET A 4 -3.50 -4.58 0.55
C MET A 4 -4.13 -4.00 -0.70
N MET A 5 -4.78 -2.85 -0.54
CA MET A 5 -5.28 -2.05 -1.67
C MET A 5 -4.26 -0.96 -1.93
N LEU A 6 -3.65 -0.98 -3.09
CA LEU A 6 -2.56 -0.06 -3.46
C LEU A 6 -3.11 1.01 -4.39
N MET A 7 -3.00 2.27 -3.97
CA MET A 7 -3.41 3.40 -4.80
C MET A 7 -2.30 3.76 -5.77
N ILE A 8 -2.60 3.74 -7.05
CA ILE A 8 -1.66 4.09 -8.12
C ILE A 8 -2.23 5.29 -8.89
N PRO A 9 -1.86 6.52 -8.49
CA PRO A 9 -2.31 7.71 -9.21
C PRO A 9 -1.42 7.91 -10.45
N LEU A 10 -2.02 7.88 -11.64
CA LEU A 10 -1.29 8.08 -12.89
C LEU A 10 -0.72 9.49 -12.95
N GLY A 11 0.56 9.60 -13.30
CA GLY A 11 1.27 10.87 -13.33
C GLY A 11 1.99 11.21 -12.03
N TYR A 12 1.81 10.42 -10.97
CA TYR A 12 2.42 10.68 -9.67
C TYR A 12 3.94 10.55 -9.70
N GLU A 13 4.48 9.81 -10.65
CA GLU A 13 5.93 9.68 -10.87
C GLU A 13 6.61 11.00 -11.21
N MET A 14 5.83 11.95 -11.75
CA MET A 14 6.31 13.28 -12.14
C MET A 14 5.92 14.37 -11.13
N ALA A 15 5.25 14.00 -10.04
CA ALA A 15 4.78 14.99 -9.07
C ALA A 15 5.95 15.62 -8.30
N PRO A 16 5.85 16.93 -7.97
CA PRO A 16 6.87 17.59 -7.15
C PRO A 16 6.85 17.03 -5.70
N PRO A 17 7.95 17.17 -4.94
CA PRO A 17 8.03 16.65 -3.57
C PRO A 17 6.94 17.20 -2.66
N LYS A 18 6.48 18.41 -2.90
CA LYS A 18 5.41 19.05 -2.14
C LYS A 18 4.20 19.24 -3.04
N ILE A 19 3.10 18.62 -2.68
CA ILE A 19 1.86 18.66 -3.46
C ILE A 19 0.75 19.34 -2.66
N ASP A 20 -0.09 20.09 -3.37
CA ASP A 20 -1.31 20.65 -2.78
C ASP A 20 -2.44 19.67 -2.98
N LEU A 21 -3.09 19.29 -1.89
CA LEU A 21 -4.23 18.38 -1.92
C LEU A 21 -5.53 19.17 -1.98
N ASP A 22 -6.46 18.70 -2.81
CA ASP A 22 -7.80 19.28 -2.89
C ASP A 22 -8.59 18.87 -1.63
N PRO A 23 -9.02 19.83 -0.79
CA PRO A 23 -9.76 19.51 0.43
C PRO A 23 -11.04 18.71 0.20
N GLU A 24 -11.74 18.92 -0.91
CA GLU A 24 -12.96 18.16 -1.22
C GLU A 24 -12.66 16.69 -1.48
N ARG A 25 -11.57 16.43 -2.18
CA ARG A 25 -11.14 15.05 -2.44
C ARG A 25 -10.68 14.36 -1.17
N VAL A 26 -9.95 15.07 -0.32
CA VAL A 26 -9.51 14.56 0.97
C VAL A 26 -10.74 14.24 1.84
N ALA A 27 -11.73 15.12 1.87
CA ALA A 27 -12.97 14.88 2.63
C ALA A 27 -13.72 13.65 2.13
N ALA A 28 -13.82 13.45 0.82
CA ALA A 28 -14.46 12.28 0.25
C ALA A 28 -13.70 10.99 0.62
N MET A 29 -12.38 11.04 0.56
CA MET A 29 -11.54 9.90 0.92
C MET A 29 -11.65 9.58 2.42
N MET A 30 -11.77 10.60 3.27
CA MET A 30 -11.96 10.39 4.70
C MET A 30 -13.29 9.67 5.01
N LYS A 31 -14.35 9.98 4.28
CA LYS A 31 -15.63 9.27 4.41
C LYS A 31 -15.48 7.80 4.04
N TYR A 32 -14.72 7.51 2.98
CA TYR A 32 -14.43 6.14 2.58
C TYR A 32 -13.64 5.41 3.66
N ASN A 33 -12.61 6.06 4.21
CA ASN A 33 -11.80 5.49 5.28
C ASN A 33 -12.65 5.17 6.51
N GLU A 34 -13.56 6.08 6.87
CA GLU A 34 -14.49 5.89 7.99
C GLU A 34 -15.41 4.70 7.75
N ALA A 35 -15.89 4.52 6.50
CA ALA A 35 -16.74 3.40 6.15
C ALA A 35 -16.00 2.05 6.33
N LEU A 36 -14.73 1.99 5.94
CA LEU A 36 -13.89 0.81 6.17
C LEU A 36 -13.73 0.53 7.66
N GLN A 37 -13.52 1.56 8.46
CA GLN A 37 -13.37 1.44 9.91
C GLN A 37 -14.66 0.99 10.57
N GLU A 38 -15.79 1.59 10.22
CA GLU A 38 -17.10 1.23 10.75
C GLU A 38 -17.49 -0.20 10.42
N ALA A 39 -17.11 -0.68 9.22
CA ALA A 39 -17.32 -2.07 8.83
C ALA A 39 -16.40 -3.05 9.56
N GLY A 40 -15.41 -2.55 10.30
CA GLY A 40 -14.47 -3.37 11.06
C GLY A 40 -13.43 -4.08 10.19
N VAL A 41 -13.25 -3.66 8.93
CA VAL A 41 -12.31 -4.31 8.01
C VAL A 41 -10.97 -3.61 7.92
N LEU A 42 -10.86 -2.36 8.35
CA LEU A 42 -9.62 -1.60 8.23
C LEU A 42 -8.57 -2.02 9.25
N ILE A 43 -7.38 -2.36 8.78
CA ILE A 43 -6.21 -2.64 9.64
C ILE A 43 -5.35 -1.39 9.75
N THR A 44 -4.92 -0.84 8.61
CA THR A 44 -4.10 0.38 8.55
C THR A 44 -4.22 1.02 7.18
N LEU A 45 -3.83 2.29 7.09
CA LEU A 45 -3.80 3.05 5.85
C LEU A 45 -2.80 4.18 5.96
N ASP A 46 -2.20 4.56 4.85
CA ASP A 46 -1.33 5.73 4.78
C ASP A 46 -1.22 6.24 3.35
N GLY A 47 -0.99 7.54 3.22
CA GLY A 47 -0.56 8.15 1.98
C GLY A 47 0.96 8.15 1.87
N LEU A 48 1.47 8.23 0.67
CA LEU A 48 2.90 8.27 0.39
C LEU A 48 3.24 9.54 -0.38
N HIS A 49 4.34 10.17 -0.01
CA HIS A 49 4.90 11.25 -0.80
C HIS A 49 5.31 10.73 -2.18
N PRO A 50 5.37 11.61 -3.20
CA PRO A 50 5.76 11.15 -4.54
C PRO A 50 7.22 10.69 -4.60
N PRO A 51 7.58 9.93 -5.65
CA PRO A 51 8.95 9.45 -5.83
C PRO A 51 10.04 10.51 -5.79
N SER A 52 9.71 11.75 -6.16
CA SER A 52 10.65 12.88 -6.09
C SER A 52 11.17 13.15 -4.68
N ALA A 53 10.43 12.70 -3.65
CA ALA A 53 10.84 12.81 -2.25
C ALA A 53 11.51 11.52 -1.72
N GLY A 54 11.65 10.51 -2.57
CA GLY A 54 12.13 9.20 -2.17
C GLY A 54 13.43 8.76 -2.85
N ALA A 55 13.77 7.51 -2.66
CA ALA A 55 14.95 6.91 -3.26
C ALA A 55 14.70 5.41 -3.48
N ARG A 56 15.48 4.83 -4.37
CA ARG A 56 15.53 3.39 -4.59
C ARG A 56 16.92 2.88 -4.29
N VAL A 57 16.99 1.69 -3.72
CA VAL A 57 18.26 0.99 -3.51
C VAL A 57 18.21 -0.28 -4.36
N SER A 58 19.17 -0.42 -5.26
CA SER A 58 19.32 -1.61 -6.09
C SER A 58 20.63 -2.31 -5.74
N PHE A 59 20.78 -3.55 -6.21
CA PHE A 59 21.91 -4.39 -5.80
C PHE A 59 22.62 -5.00 -7.02
N PRO A 60 23.11 -4.18 -7.94
CA PRO A 60 23.86 -4.71 -9.09
C PRO A 60 25.16 -5.35 -8.61
N GLY A 61 25.42 -6.59 -9.04
CA GLY A 61 26.59 -7.34 -8.59
C GLY A 61 26.60 -7.62 -7.08
N GLY A 62 25.44 -7.53 -6.41
CA GLY A 62 25.32 -7.78 -4.98
C GLY A 62 25.66 -6.58 -4.09
N LYS A 63 25.98 -5.42 -4.65
CA LYS A 63 26.32 -4.21 -3.89
C LYS A 63 25.19 -3.19 -3.95
N PRO A 64 24.86 -2.51 -2.83
CA PRO A 64 23.79 -1.53 -2.84
C PRO A 64 24.17 -0.26 -3.62
N VAL A 65 23.26 0.18 -4.47
CA VAL A 65 23.35 1.45 -5.20
C VAL A 65 22.09 2.24 -4.93
N VAL A 66 22.25 3.49 -4.53
CA VAL A 66 21.13 4.40 -4.23
C VAL A 66 20.85 5.28 -5.43
N THR A 67 19.57 5.36 -5.81
CA THR A 67 19.10 6.26 -6.85
C THR A 67 18.02 7.16 -6.25
N ASP A 68 18.25 8.47 -6.25
CA ASP A 68 17.24 9.42 -5.78
C ASP A 68 16.11 9.56 -6.81
N GLY A 69 14.88 9.75 -6.32
CA GLY A 69 13.76 10.06 -7.19
C GLY A 69 13.88 11.46 -7.81
N PRO A 70 13.08 11.75 -8.83
CA PRO A 70 12.04 10.91 -9.41
C PRO A 70 12.59 9.79 -10.32
N PHE A 71 11.76 8.75 -10.49
CA PHE A 71 12.10 7.59 -11.34
C PHE A 71 11.32 7.71 -12.65
N THR A 72 11.89 8.40 -13.61
CA THR A 72 11.20 8.82 -14.84
C THR A 72 10.71 7.66 -15.72
N GLU A 73 11.31 6.49 -15.59
CA GLU A 73 10.91 5.29 -16.34
C GLU A 73 9.74 4.54 -15.70
N SER A 74 9.44 4.83 -14.43
CA SER A 74 8.36 4.16 -13.72
C SER A 74 7.07 4.95 -13.88
N LYS A 75 6.07 4.33 -14.51
CA LYS A 75 4.77 4.97 -14.75
C LYS A 75 3.72 4.60 -13.72
N GLU A 76 3.92 3.48 -13.03
CA GLU A 76 3.03 3.01 -11.97
C GLU A 76 3.75 3.06 -10.64
N VAL A 77 3.51 4.12 -9.89
CA VAL A 77 4.10 4.30 -8.56
C VAL A 77 2.99 4.40 -7.53
N LEU A 78 3.28 3.96 -6.32
CA LEU A 78 2.30 3.97 -5.24
C LEU A 78 2.12 5.37 -4.67
N GLY A 79 0.86 5.77 -4.48
CA GLY A 79 0.50 7.02 -3.81
C GLY A 79 -0.06 6.80 -2.41
N GLY A 80 -0.35 5.56 -2.05
CA GLY A 80 -0.89 5.21 -0.75
C GLY A 80 -1.39 3.78 -0.71
N TYR A 81 -1.91 3.38 0.44
CA TYR A 81 -2.43 2.03 0.60
C TYR A 81 -3.45 1.95 1.74
N TRP A 82 -4.27 0.92 1.67
CA TRP A 82 -5.11 0.44 2.77
C TRP A 82 -4.80 -1.03 2.97
N MET A 83 -4.69 -1.47 4.22
CA MET A 83 -4.67 -2.89 4.54
C MET A 83 -5.98 -3.25 5.20
N ILE A 84 -6.67 -4.26 4.65
CA ILE A 84 -7.99 -4.68 5.11
C ILE A 84 -8.02 -6.17 5.41
N ASP A 85 -8.91 -6.55 6.32
CA ASP A 85 -9.18 -7.95 6.64
C ASP A 85 -10.62 -8.25 6.24
N VAL A 86 -10.77 -9.10 5.24
CA VAL A 86 -12.06 -9.45 4.65
C VAL A 86 -12.14 -10.96 4.41
N ALA A 87 -13.33 -11.46 4.13
CA ALA A 87 -13.57 -12.87 3.98
C ALA A 87 -13.05 -13.46 2.65
N SER A 88 -12.93 -12.61 1.61
CA SER A 88 -12.60 -13.09 0.27
C SER A 88 -11.99 -11.99 -0.60
N ARG A 89 -11.38 -12.41 -1.71
CA ARG A 89 -10.90 -11.52 -2.76
C ARG A 89 -12.04 -10.67 -3.33
N GLU A 90 -13.20 -11.28 -3.53
CA GLU A 90 -14.39 -10.63 -4.06
C GLU A 90 -14.87 -9.49 -3.15
N GLU A 91 -14.78 -9.69 -1.83
CA GLU A 91 -15.11 -8.65 -0.87
C GLU A 91 -14.10 -7.50 -0.93
N ALA A 92 -12.82 -7.81 -1.08
CA ALA A 92 -11.78 -6.78 -1.26
C ALA A 92 -12.04 -5.95 -2.53
N ILE A 93 -12.42 -6.62 -3.63
CA ILE A 93 -12.77 -5.94 -4.88
C ILE A 93 -14.00 -5.04 -4.67
N ALA A 94 -14.99 -5.51 -3.95
CA ALA A 94 -16.20 -4.74 -3.66
C ALA A 94 -15.86 -3.46 -2.90
N TRP A 95 -14.95 -3.52 -1.93
CA TRP A 95 -14.48 -2.34 -1.22
C TRP A 95 -13.71 -1.39 -2.13
N ALA A 96 -12.82 -1.90 -2.96
CA ALA A 96 -12.06 -1.07 -3.91
C ALA A 96 -12.99 -0.30 -4.85
N LYS A 97 -14.08 -0.92 -5.32
CA LYS A 97 -15.06 -0.28 -6.20
C LYS A 97 -15.77 0.90 -5.54
N LYS A 98 -15.85 0.94 -4.24
CA LYS A 98 -16.51 2.03 -3.50
C LYS A 98 -15.60 3.23 -3.26
N CYS A 99 -14.31 3.09 -3.54
CA CYS A 99 -13.35 4.18 -3.35
C CYS A 99 -13.72 5.36 -4.25
N PRO A 100 -13.72 6.60 -3.73
CA PRO A 100 -13.97 7.80 -4.53
C PRO A 100 -12.74 8.18 -5.36
N ALA A 101 -12.33 7.27 -6.23
CA ALA A 101 -11.16 7.43 -7.10
C ALA A 101 -11.54 8.17 -8.38
N SER A 102 -10.58 8.91 -8.93
CA SER A 102 -10.74 9.59 -10.22
C SER A 102 -10.40 8.62 -11.37
N GLU A 103 -10.70 9.04 -12.60
CA GLU A 103 -10.37 8.24 -13.79
C GLU A 103 -8.87 8.01 -13.98
N ASN A 104 -8.04 8.83 -13.35
CA ASN A 104 -6.58 8.74 -13.42
C ASN A 104 -5.97 7.92 -12.27
N GLU A 105 -6.80 7.21 -11.54
CA GLU A 105 -6.35 6.41 -10.40
C GLU A 105 -6.71 4.95 -10.57
N ILE A 106 -5.81 4.08 -10.16
CA ILE A 106 -6.00 2.63 -10.17
C ILE A 106 -5.82 2.13 -8.76
N ILE A 107 -6.63 1.17 -8.35
CA ILE A 107 -6.41 0.45 -7.10
C ILE A 107 -6.03 -0.98 -7.45
N GLU A 108 -4.82 -1.37 -7.08
CA GLU A 108 -4.36 -2.75 -7.21
C GLU A 108 -4.61 -3.49 -5.90
N ILE A 109 -5.14 -4.69 -5.98
CA ILE A 109 -5.43 -5.51 -4.80
C ILE A 109 -4.44 -6.66 -4.75
N ARG A 110 -3.73 -6.79 -3.63
CA ARG A 110 -2.76 -7.85 -3.40
C ARG A 110 -3.04 -8.54 -2.07
N GLN A 111 -3.17 -9.85 -2.10
CA GLN A 111 -3.35 -10.62 -0.87
C GLN A 111 -2.05 -10.66 -0.08
N VAL A 112 -2.15 -10.40 1.22
CA VAL A 112 -1.01 -10.50 2.12
C VAL A 112 -0.73 -11.99 2.40
N GLN A 113 0.55 -12.37 2.34
CA GLN A 113 0.96 -13.73 2.64
C GLN A 113 0.76 -14.04 4.12
N GLU A 114 0.26 -15.23 4.40
CA GLU A 114 0.12 -15.75 5.77
C GLU A 114 1.04 -16.96 5.93
N MET A 115 1.39 -17.29 7.17
CA MET A 115 2.26 -18.45 7.45
C MET A 115 1.70 -19.74 6.85
N SER A 116 0.38 -19.88 6.85
CA SER A 116 -0.28 -21.07 6.28
C SER A 116 -0.07 -21.23 4.77
N ASP A 117 0.36 -20.16 4.08
CA ASP A 117 0.65 -20.22 2.64
C ASP A 117 1.98 -20.93 2.33
N PHE A 118 2.79 -21.18 3.34
CA PHE A 118 4.15 -21.71 3.18
C PHE A 118 4.30 -23.13 3.69
N SER A 119 5.33 -23.83 3.21
CA SER A 119 5.70 -25.15 3.69
C SER A 119 6.17 -25.10 5.15
N GLU A 120 6.14 -26.27 5.83
CA GLU A 120 6.62 -26.35 7.20
C GLU A 120 8.08 -25.92 7.35
N GLU A 121 8.91 -26.23 6.36
CA GLU A 121 10.32 -25.83 6.38
C GLU A 121 10.48 -24.30 6.35
N VAL A 122 9.68 -23.64 5.53
CA VAL A 122 9.68 -22.17 5.43
C VAL A 122 9.14 -21.57 6.74
N GLN A 123 8.07 -22.16 7.30
CA GLN A 123 7.52 -21.68 8.57
C GLN A 123 8.53 -21.78 9.71
N LYS A 124 9.32 -22.85 9.75
CA LYS A 124 10.39 -23.02 10.74
C LYS A 124 11.49 -21.98 10.56
N ALA A 125 11.87 -21.71 9.31
CA ALA A 125 12.87 -20.67 9.02
C ALA A 125 12.39 -19.28 9.40
N ALA A 126 11.07 -19.04 9.36
CA ALA A 126 10.44 -17.78 9.72
C ALA A 126 9.97 -17.73 11.19
N ALA A 127 10.45 -18.64 12.04
CA ALA A 127 10.10 -18.64 13.46
C ALA A 127 10.42 -17.28 14.09
N GLY A 128 9.46 -16.72 14.84
CA GLY A 128 9.59 -15.39 15.43
C GLY A 128 9.01 -14.25 14.59
N PHE A 129 8.55 -14.53 13.37
CA PHE A 129 8.00 -13.48 12.50
C PHE A 129 6.78 -12.79 13.11
N ALA A 130 5.89 -13.56 13.75
CA ALA A 130 4.71 -12.99 14.38
C ALA A 130 5.05 -11.99 15.48
N GLU A 131 6.10 -12.29 16.26
CA GLU A 131 6.58 -11.40 17.31
C GLU A 131 7.18 -10.11 16.71
N LEU A 132 7.87 -10.21 15.59
CA LEU A 132 8.39 -9.05 14.89
C LEU A 132 7.26 -8.15 14.41
N GLN A 133 6.18 -8.71 13.89
CA GLN A 133 5.00 -7.94 13.48
C GLN A 133 4.38 -7.21 14.67
N GLN A 134 4.24 -7.87 15.81
CA GLN A 134 3.70 -7.27 17.03
C GLN A 134 4.62 -6.18 17.58
N GLY A 135 5.93 -6.41 17.58
CA GLY A 135 6.92 -5.43 18.00
C GLY A 135 6.87 -4.16 17.16
N SER A 136 6.67 -4.28 15.86
CA SER A 136 6.53 -3.14 14.94
C SER A 136 5.30 -2.29 15.26
N ALA A 137 4.22 -2.91 15.69
CA ALA A 137 2.98 -2.22 16.03
C ALA A 137 3.08 -1.34 17.29
N ARG A 138 4.14 -1.48 18.08
CA ARG A 138 4.36 -0.72 19.31
C ARG A 138 5.17 0.56 19.13
N ARG A 139 5.64 0.82 17.93
CA ARG A 139 6.48 2.00 17.65
C ARG A 139 5.68 3.21 17.23
#